data_828664102a92747695232be7dd1afc64
#
_entry.id   828664102a92747695232be7dd1afc64
#
_cell.length_a   1.000
_cell.length_b   1.000
_cell.length_c   1.000
_cell.angle_alpha   90.00
_cell.angle_beta   90.00
_cell.angle_gamma   90.00
#
_symmetry.space_group_name_H-M   'P 1'
#
loop_
_entity.id
_entity.type
_entity.pdbx_description
1 polymer ?
#
loop_
_entity_poly.entity_id
_entity_poly.type
_entity_poly.pdbx_seq_one_letter_code
_entity_poly.pdbx_strand_id
1 'polypeptide(L)' 'MSVKYLEKYLNFEVIVTLTEGGYIRGILKGYDQHMNIVIEDGELINEREKIKIGSLVLRGAAIVSISEGEKF' A
#
# COMPACT_ATOMS: atom_id res chain seq x y z
N MET A 1 13.56 6.89 -11.62
CA MET A 1 13.66 6.66 -10.15
C MET A 1 13.57 5.17 -9.87
N SER A 2 14.42 4.68 -8.99
CA SER A 2 14.42 3.26 -8.63
C SER A 2 13.35 2.98 -7.59
N VAL A 3 12.62 1.86 -7.75
CA VAL A 3 11.65 1.41 -6.74
C VAL A 3 12.30 0.59 -5.63
N LYS A 4 13.60 0.40 -5.70
CA LYS A 4 14.32 -0.42 -4.70
C LYS A 4 14.16 0.07 -3.27
N TYR A 5 13.90 1.34 -3.06
CA TYR A 5 13.70 1.86 -1.72
C TYR A 5 12.49 1.23 -1.02
N LEU A 6 11.58 0.59 -1.78
CA LEU A 6 10.45 -0.13 -1.20
C LEU A 6 10.89 -1.43 -0.52
N GLU A 7 12.08 -1.91 -0.83
CA GLU A 7 12.58 -3.16 -0.27
C GLU A 7 12.61 -3.15 1.26
N LYS A 8 12.90 -2.00 1.85
CA LYS A 8 12.94 -1.86 3.31
C LYS A 8 11.55 -2.01 3.96
N TYR A 9 10.50 -1.86 3.17
CA TYR A 9 9.13 -1.98 3.68
C TYR A 9 8.56 -3.39 3.52
N LEU A 10 9.25 -4.28 2.80
CA LEU A 10 8.75 -5.64 2.58
C LEU A 10 8.48 -6.34 3.91
N ASN A 11 7.30 -6.93 4.01
CA ASN A 11 6.81 -7.66 5.17
C ASN A 11 6.45 -6.77 6.36
N PHE A 12 6.43 -5.45 6.18
CA PHE A 12 5.99 -4.52 7.20
C PHE A 12 4.71 -3.82 6.78
N GLU A 13 4.01 -3.26 7.77
CA GLU A 13 2.81 -2.50 7.51
C GLU A 13 3.15 -1.19 6.81
N VAL A 14 2.39 -0.87 5.78
CA VAL A 14 2.53 0.39 5.06
C VAL A 14 1.17 1.07 4.94
N ILE A 15 1.20 2.36 4.68
CA ILE A 15 0.03 3.16 4.37
C ILE A 15 0.21 3.68 2.95
N VAL A 16 -0.73 3.33 2.08
CA VAL A 16 -0.67 3.69 0.67
C VAL A 16 -1.80 4.67 0.38
N THR A 17 -1.44 5.91 0.07
CA THR A 17 -2.41 6.96 -0.25
C THR A 17 -2.81 6.83 -1.70
N LEU A 18 -4.11 6.88 -1.97
CA LEU A 18 -4.67 6.64 -3.29
C LEU A 18 -5.03 7.94 -4.00
N THR A 19 -4.87 7.95 -5.33
CA THR A 19 -5.22 9.11 -6.16
C THR A 19 -6.71 9.44 -6.08
N GLU A 20 -7.55 8.43 -5.86
CA GLU A 20 -9.01 8.59 -5.79
C GLU A 20 -9.48 9.03 -4.40
N GLY A 21 -8.57 9.19 -3.47
CA GLY A 21 -8.88 9.52 -2.08
C GLY A 21 -8.87 8.29 -1.19
N GLY A 22 -8.67 8.52 0.10
CA GLY A 22 -8.53 7.42 1.05
C GLY A 22 -7.15 6.78 0.98
N TYR A 23 -6.97 5.75 1.77
CA TYR A 23 -5.70 5.03 1.78
C TYR A 23 -5.93 3.56 2.12
N ILE A 24 -4.94 2.75 1.75
CA ILE A 24 -4.89 1.33 2.08
C ILE A 24 -3.84 1.15 3.16
N ARG A 25 -4.18 0.44 4.22
CA ARG A 25 -3.24 -0.01 5.24
C ARG A 25 -3.10 -1.52 5.10
N GLY A 26 -1.90 -2.02 5.08
CA GLY A 26 -1.68 -3.45 5.00
C GLY A 26 -0.20 -3.78 4.94
N ILE A 27 0.10 -5.05 4.76
CA ILE A 27 1.47 -5.57 4.74
C ILE A 27 1.96 -5.60 3.30
N LEU A 28 3.08 -4.94 3.03
CA LEU A 28 3.68 -4.96 1.69
C LEU A 28 4.36 -6.31 1.46
N LYS A 29 3.88 -7.05 0.46
CA LYS A 29 4.42 -8.38 0.16
C LYS A 29 5.23 -8.44 -1.13
N GLY A 30 5.06 -7.46 -2.00
CA GLY A 30 5.82 -7.45 -3.25
C GLY A 30 5.62 -6.15 -3.99
N TYR A 31 6.49 -5.92 -4.96
CA TYR A 31 6.39 -4.76 -5.84
C TYR A 31 7.13 -5.04 -7.14
N ASP A 32 6.87 -4.23 -8.14
CA ASP A 32 7.60 -4.31 -9.40
C ASP A 32 8.15 -2.93 -9.78
N GLN A 33 8.80 -2.87 -10.92
CA GLN A 33 9.46 -1.65 -11.37
C GLN A 33 8.50 -0.53 -11.76
N HIS A 34 7.21 -0.83 -11.90
CA HIS A 34 6.17 0.14 -12.20
C HIS A 34 5.42 0.60 -10.96
N MET A 35 5.92 0.22 -9.78
CA MET A 35 5.27 0.46 -8.50
C MET A 35 3.91 -0.21 -8.34
N ASN A 36 3.62 -1.25 -9.12
CA ASN A 36 2.51 -2.11 -8.78
C ASN A 36 2.92 -2.87 -7.53
N ILE A 37 2.02 -2.96 -6.55
CA ILE A 37 2.37 -3.56 -5.26
C ILE A 37 1.33 -4.58 -4.84
N VAL A 38 1.80 -5.55 -4.06
CA VAL A 38 0.95 -6.59 -3.48
C VAL A 38 0.83 -6.30 -2.00
N ILE A 39 -0.40 -6.19 -1.52
CA ILE A 39 -0.70 -5.93 -0.11
C ILE A 39 -1.48 -7.13 0.44
N GLU A 40 -1.10 -7.60 1.63
CA GLU A 40 -1.87 -8.58 2.39
C GLU A 40 -2.47 -7.90 3.61
N ASP A 41 -3.58 -8.46 4.07
CA ASP A 41 -4.33 -7.92 5.21
C ASP A 41 -4.70 -6.46 4.97
N GLY A 42 -5.07 -6.15 3.74
CA GLY A 42 -5.39 -4.80 3.33
C GLY A 42 -6.71 -4.31 3.88
N GLU A 43 -6.74 -3.04 4.20
CA GLU A 43 -7.93 -2.36 4.69
C GLU A 43 -8.01 -1.01 4.00
N LEU A 44 -9.14 -0.74 3.36
CA LEU A 44 -9.39 0.57 2.76
C LEU A 44 -9.98 1.48 3.82
N ILE A 45 -9.40 2.63 4.01
CA ILE A 45 -9.80 3.58 5.04
C ILE A 45 -10.08 4.93 4.39
N ASN A 46 -11.27 5.47 4.66
CA ASN A 46 -11.61 6.82 4.23
C ASN A 46 -12.37 7.51 5.36
N GLU A 47 -12.91 8.71 5.11
CA GLU A 47 -13.58 9.50 6.13
C GLU A 47 -14.82 8.82 6.71
N ARG A 48 -15.43 7.91 5.96
CA ARG A 48 -16.72 7.34 6.32
C ARG A 48 -16.62 5.92 6.84
N GLU A 49 -15.63 5.16 6.40
CA GLU A 49 -15.63 3.73 6.68
C GLU A 49 -14.26 3.10 6.60
N LYS A 50 -14.18 1.91 7.16
CA LYS A 50 -13.05 1.00 7.02
C LYS A 50 -13.58 -0.28 6.41
N ILE A 51 -12.97 -0.73 5.32
CA ILE A 51 -13.40 -1.93 4.63
C ILE A 51 -12.22 -2.89 4.57
N LYS A 52 -12.39 -4.08 5.14
CA LYS A 52 -11.37 -5.11 5.01
C LYS A 52 -11.42 -5.69 3.61
N ILE A 53 -10.29 -5.68 2.93
CA ILE A 53 -10.18 -6.19 1.57
C ILE A 53 -9.43 -7.51 1.53
N GLY A 54 -8.44 -7.68 2.42
CA GLY A 54 -7.58 -8.85 2.41
C GLY A 54 -6.41 -8.65 1.46
N SER A 55 -6.14 -9.63 0.60
CA SER A 55 -5.04 -9.53 -0.36
C SER A 55 -5.47 -8.76 -1.60
N LEU A 56 -4.65 -7.84 -2.04
CA LEU A 56 -4.95 -7.06 -3.23
C LEU A 56 -3.66 -6.62 -3.93
N VAL A 57 -3.82 -6.28 -5.20
CA VAL A 57 -2.76 -5.69 -6.01
C VAL A 57 -3.19 -4.26 -6.33
N LEU A 58 -2.33 -3.30 -6.04
CA LEU A 58 -2.54 -1.91 -6.40
C LEU A 58 -1.64 -1.54 -7.56
N ARG A 59 -2.22 -0.90 -8.56
CA ARG A 59 -1.43 -0.41 -9.69
C ARG A 59 -0.70 0.87 -9.29
N GLY A 60 0.53 1.00 -9.74
CA GLY A 60 1.35 2.18 -9.43
C GLY A 60 0.65 3.49 -9.77
N ALA A 61 -0.12 3.50 -10.87
CA ALA A 61 -0.84 4.70 -11.30
C ALA A 61 -1.91 5.16 -10.32
N ALA A 62 -2.37 4.28 -9.42
CA ALA A 62 -3.38 4.61 -8.42
C ALA A 62 -2.77 5.10 -7.11
N ILE A 63 -1.44 5.13 -7.01
CA ILE A 63 -0.72 5.41 -5.77
C ILE A 63 -0.16 6.83 -5.79
N VAL A 64 -0.48 7.60 -4.75
CA VAL A 64 0.14 8.91 -4.54
C VAL A 64 1.43 8.75 -3.74
N SER A 65 1.37 7.99 -2.66
CA SER A 65 2.51 7.81 -1.76
C SER A 65 2.40 6.51 -0.99
N ILE A 66 3.55 6.02 -0.54
CA ILE A 66 3.64 4.85 0.34
C ILE A 66 4.46 5.32 1.54
N SER A 67 3.96 5.06 2.74
CA SER A 67 4.66 5.43 3.97
C SER A 67 4.57 4.32 5.00
N GLU A 68 5.35 4.48 6.08
CA GLU A 68 5.37 3.51 7.18
C GLU A 68 4.03 3.46 7.88
N GLY A 69 3.60 2.25 8.22
CA GLY A 69 2.47 2.05 9.10
C GLY A 69 2.92 2.03 10.57
N GLU A 70 1.97 1.75 11.45
CA GLU A 70 2.24 1.74 12.89
C GLU A 70 3.12 0.58 13.34
N LYS A 71 3.12 -0.49 12.57
CA LYS A 71 3.87 -1.71 12.92
C LYS A 71 5.14 -1.86 12.10
N PHE A 72 5.71 -0.77 11.72
CA PHE A 72 6.95 -0.76 10.96
C PHE A 72 8.17 -1.13 11.82
#